data_daf51cf65f793374e6db61e00c6ce859
#
_entry.id   daf51cf65f793374e6db61e00c6ce859
#
_cell.length_a   1.000
_cell.length_b   1.000
_cell.length_c   1.000
_cell.angle_alpha   90.00
_cell.angle_beta   90.00
_cell.angle_gamma   90.00
#
_symmetry.space_group_name_H-M   'P 1'
#
loop_
_entity.id
_entity.type
_entity.pdbx_description
1 polymer ?
#
loop_
_entity_poly.entity_id
_entity_poly.type
_entity_poly.pdbx_seq_one_letter_code
_entity_poly.pdbx_strand_id
1 'polypeptide(L)'
;MIAPFCKRLLLSCLAVLVTAGTALAADVTITAKTPDELQQKLLEAAKNKVKKVRIAPGVIRGGATGRDHLLFLKGLQDMEIDAAGVTLAGTDPTKGGVFLRDCRRVTLRGLLYYNEVPPFTQGRVLKFDEKQSTLEVEIDAGYPAPDADSVGYLFDPETRRWKPGVYDIYYNKVFKRSGRVYGIRVNADMPAKLKTDLTPGRDLIAIRGKQGKMAITFDVCEGCRLEKVTIKSAGVFGVQESGGNGGNYYNYTLTYGPRPKGASSDPLISSVADAFHSGGALKGPTLEGCVLEGMCDDAVPIHSSYALVVQAAGRKLYYVARRNANQFKPGMRIRLFDPEQRFLAEAVVKTTGKAERDFRLPHLPADKLVYYRLESDRDLPVIPAGARLSTPDTAGRGFVVRNCVIRNHRARGFLIKADDGLIENNLVEGSTIAGLIATPQFGWNESCYSRNLTIRNNIFRNTAYSTGVTKPDSYVPGAFSIKSDAPSKGPAGYGHRNIRIIGNTFENQDGMNMHLDNVQDILIEGNRFIRPHRNPCDRGRARGYNPDALIFVDNAERVTFRDNRVEAPGPYLKKLLEIGKNTADITGAGDGIVIQKER
;
A
#
# COMPACT_ATOMS: atom_id res chain seq x y z
N MET A 1 -3.90 32.51 -97.95
CA MET A 1 -3.52 31.18 -98.49
C MET A 1 -3.10 30.29 -97.39
N ILE A 2 -3.78 29.17 -97.23
CA ILE A 2 -3.40 27.88 -96.59
C ILE A 2 -3.24 27.88 -95.06
N ALA A 3 -4.29 27.40 -94.39
CA ALA A 3 -4.19 26.75 -93.03
C ALA A 3 -3.46 25.40 -93.09
N PRO A 4 -2.95 24.93 -91.97
CA PRO A 4 -3.39 23.59 -91.55
C PRO A 4 -3.68 23.42 -90.05
N PHE A 5 -4.69 22.67 -89.80
CA PHE A 5 -5.05 21.71 -88.73
C PHE A 5 -4.09 21.55 -87.53
N CYS A 6 -4.64 21.82 -86.34
CA CYS A 6 -4.06 21.38 -85.10
C CYS A 6 -4.97 20.32 -84.38
N LYS A 7 -4.54 19.09 -84.34
CA LYS A 7 -5.17 17.97 -83.62
C LYS A 7 -5.00 18.14 -82.08
N ARG A 8 -6.10 18.26 -81.38
CA ARG A 8 -6.11 18.18 -79.92
C ARG A 8 -5.98 16.70 -79.44
N LEU A 9 -4.93 16.45 -78.76
CA LEU A 9 -4.79 15.22 -77.95
C LEU A 9 -5.38 15.49 -76.56
N LEU A 10 -6.48 14.84 -76.19
CA LEU A 10 -6.98 14.77 -74.83
C LEU A 10 -6.16 13.71 -74.08
N LEU A 11 -5.31 14.14 -73.12
CA LEU A 11 -4.75 13.29 -72.09
C LEU A 11 -5.75 13.28 -70.91
N SER A 12 -6.44 12.18 -70.73
CA SER A 12 -7.20 11.86 -69.54
C SER A 12 -6.24 11.43 -68.40
N CYS A 13 -5.94 12.35 -67.46
CA CYS A 13 -5.28 11.98 -66.22
C CYS A 13 -6.28 11.22 -65.31
N LEU A 14 -6.14 9.93 -65.24
CA LEU A 14 -6.79 9.09 -64.23
C LEU A 14 -6.03 9.29 -62.90
N ALA A 15 -6.56 10.18 -62.02
CA ALA A 15 -6.07 10.31 -60.65
C ALA A 15 -6.53 9.05 -59.87
N VAL A 16 -5.62 8.11 -59.66
CA VAL A 16 -5.81 7.04 -58.72
C VAL A 16 -5.71 7.62 -57.32
N LEU A 17 -6.84 7.88 -56.68
CA LEU A 17 -6.91 8.14 -55.21
C LEU A 17 -6.53 6.84 -54.51
N VAL A 18 -5.28 6.72 -54.13
CA VAL A 18 -4.87 5.74 -53.12
C VAL A 18 -5.40 6.23 -51.79
N THR A 19 -6.60 5.80 -51.41
CA THR A 19 -7.05 5.89 -50.02
C THR A 19 -6.18 4.90 -49.25
N ALA A 20 -5.19 5.44 -48.53
CA ALA A 20 -4.49 4.70 -47.52
C ALA A 20 -5.50 4.42 -46.39
N GLY A 21 -6.29 3.35 -46.59
CA GLY A 21 -7.08 2.78 -45.54
C GLY A 21 -6.08 2.30 -44.47
N THR A 22 -6.05 2.99 -43.33
CA THR A 22 -5.45 2.45 -42.12
C THR A 22 -6.25 1.19 -41.77
N ALA A 23 -5.81 0.04 -42.24
CA ALA A 23 -6.33 -1.22 -41.77
C ALA A 23 -6.15 -1.22 -40.26
N LEU A 24 -7.27 -1.14 -39.52
CA LEU A 24 -7.29 -1.39 -38.08
C LEU A 24 -6.62 -2.78 -37.92
N ALA A 25 -5.50 -2.80 -37.21
CA ALA A 25 -4.79 -4.05 -36.98
C ALA A 25 -5.77 -5.05 -36.34
N ALA A 26 -6.00 -6.17 -37.04
CA ALA A 26 -6.96 -7.20 -36.63
C ALA A 26 -6.62 -7.72 -35.24
N ASP A 27 -7.64 -8.13 -34.47
CA ASP A 27 -7.47 -8.85 -33.20
C ASP A 27 -6.63 -10.09 -33.47
N VAL A 28 -5.59 -10.32 -32.63
CA VAL A 28 -4.67 -11.45 -32.77
C VAL A 28 -4.86 -12.42 -31.61
N THR A 29 -4.97 -13.71 -31.93
CA THR A 29 -4.95 -14.77 -30.91
C THR A 29 -3.55 -15.37 -30.80
N ILE A 30 -3.01 -15.39 -29.59
CA ILE A 30 -1.70 -15.94 -29.25
C ILE A 30 -1.89 -17.25 -28.48
N THR A 31 -1.14 -18.27 -28.86
CA THR A 31 -0.95 -19.50 -28.06
C THR A 31 0.48 -19.48 -27.51
N ALA A 32 0.67 -19.88 -26.26
CA ALA A 32 1.99 -20.05 -25.67
C ALA A 32 1.95 -21.14 -24.59
N LYS A 33 3.06 -21.86 -24.43
CA LYS A 33 3.21 -22.89 -23.39
C LYS A 33 4.12 -22.42 -22.25
N THR A 34 5.01 -21.48 -22.51
CA THR A 34 5.97 -20.95 -21.55
C THR A 34 5.88 -19.42 -21.43
N PRO A 35 6.29 -18.82 -20.29
CA PRO A 35 6.33 -17.37 -20.14
C PRO A 35 7.24 -16.67 -21.17
N ASP A 36 8.36 -17.28 -21.55
CA ASP A 36 9.28 -16.71 -22.53
C ASP A 36 8.65 -16.63 -23.93
N GLU A 37 7.95 -17.69 -24.34
CA GLU A 37 7.20 -17.70 -25.60
C GLU A 37 6.08 -16.67 -25.62
N LEU A 38 5.31 -16.57 -24.53
CA LEU A 38 4.25 -15.57 -24.39
C LEU A 38 4.81 -14.14 -24.49
N GLN A 39 5.89 -13.85 -23.76
CA GLN A 39 6.52 -12.54 -23.79
C GLN A 39 6.98 -12.16 -25.20
N GLN A 40 7.66 -13.07 -25.91
CA GLN A 40 8.10 -12.81 -27.26
C GLN A 40 6.95 -12.44 -28.19
N LYS A 41 5.86 -13.21 -28.16
CA LYS A 41 4.67 -12.98 -28.98
C LYS A 41 3.94 -11.68 -28.63
N LEU A 42 3.85 -11.32 -27.34
CA LEU A 42 3.27 -10.05 -26.92
C LEU A 42 4.10 -8.84 -27.38
N LEU A 43 5.43 -8.92 -27.31
CA LEU A 43 6.33 -7.86 -27.78
C LEU A 43 6.30 -7.73 -29.32
N GLU A 44 6.17 -8.84 -30.04
CA GLU A 44 5.99 -8.83 -31.49
C GLU A 44 4.66 -8.21 -31.89
N ALA A 45 3.56 -8.56 -31.23
CA ALA A 45 2.25 -7.93 -31.44
C ALA A 45 2.31 -6.42 -31.19
N ALA A 46 2.99 -5.99 -30.12
CA ALA A 46 3.18 -4.58 -29.80
C ALA A 46 4.00 -3.84 -30.88
N LYS A 47 5.08 -4.45 -31.38
CA LYS A 47 5.89 -3.93 -32.50
C LYS A 47 5.03 -3.73 -33.76
N ASN A 48 4.12 -4.66 -34.02
CA ASN A 48 3.18 -4.61 -35.14
C ASN A 48 1.94 -3.74 -34.87
N LYS A 49 1.92 -2.98 -33.75
CA LYS A 49 0.85 -2.06 -33.36
C LYS A 49 -0.53 -2.72 -33.23
N VAL A 50 -0.58 -4.00 -32.88
CA VAL A 50 -1.81 -4.74 -32.60
C VAL A 50 -2.49 -4.12 -31.38
N LYS A 51 -3.79 -3.76 -31.51
CA LYS A 51 -4.54 -3.10 -30.45
C LYS A 51 -5.17 -4.07 -29.46
N LYS A 52 -5.49 -5.27 -29.91
CA LYS A 52 -6.09 -6.30 -29.06
C LYS A 52 -5.44 -7.66 -29.31
N VAL A 53 -4.90 -8.23 -28.24
CA VAL A 53 -4.33 -9.56 -28.22
C VAL A 53 -5.17 -10.42 -27.28
N ARG A 54 -5.69 -11.54 -27.80
CA ARG A 54 -6.29 -12.60 -26.99
C ARG A 54 -5.27 -13.71 -26.79
N ILE A 55 -5.06 -14.10 -25.54
CA ILE A 55 -4.25 -15.28 -25.22
C ILE A 55 -5.20 -16.48 -25.15
N ALA A 56 -4.89 -17.56 -25.87
CA ALA A 56 -5.71 -18.77 -25.83
C ALA A 56 -5.76 -19.32 -24.39
N PRO A 57 -6.95 -19.72 -23.90
CA PRO A 57 -7.10 -20.27 -22.55
C PRO A 57 -6.19 -21.47 -22.31
N GLY A 58 -5.69 -21.62 -21.09
CA GLY A 58 -4.81 -22.72 -20.69
C GLY A 58 -3.79 -22.33 -19.64
N VAL A 59 -2.88 -23.26 -19.34
CA VAL A 59 -1.82 -23.06 -18.36
C VAL A 59 -0.50 -22.76 -19.08
N ILE A 60 0.06 -21.60 -18.81
CA ILE A 60 1.38 -21.17 -19.24
C ILE A 60 2.31 -21.33 -18.04
N ARG A 61 3.18 -22.33 -18.08
CA ARG A 61 3.95 -22.79 -16.94
C ARG A 61 5.44 -22.61 -17.17
N GLY A 62 6.17 -22.10 -16.20
CA GLY A 62 7.63 -22.02 -16.26
C GLY A 62 8.26 -20.98 -15.35
N GLY A 63 9.56 -20.81 -15.50
CA GLY A 63 10.36 -19.73 -14.90
C GLY A 63 10.55 -18.58 -15.87
N ALA A 64 11.49 -17.69 -15.54
CA ALA A 64 11.92 -16.58 -16.37
C ALA A 64 13.44 -16.63 -16.55
N THR A 65 13.91 -16.59 -17.79
CA THR A 65 15.35 -16.60 -18.09
C THR A 65 15.90 -15.18 -18.10
N GLY A 66 16.90 -14.92 -17.26
CA GLY A 66 17.62 -13.64 -17.26
C GLY A 66 16.83 -12.41 -16.75
N ARG A 67 15.68 -12.60 -16.11
CA ARG A 67 14.83 -11.52 -15.57
C ARG A 67 14.13 -11.91 -14.27
N ASP A 68 13.62 -10.92 -13.55
CA ASP A 68 12.99 -11.08 -12.24
C ASP A 68 11.49 -11.40 -12.28
N HIS A 69 10.83 -11.30 -13.44
CA HIS A 69 9.39 -11.54 -13.61
C HIS A 69 9.15 -12.47 -14.80
N LEU A 70 8.08 -13.25 -14.74
CA LEU A 70 7.70 -14.17 -15.83
C LEU A 70 7.44 -13.41 -17.14
N LEU A 71 6.84 -12.23 -17.05
CA LEU A 71 6.63 -11.33 -18.18
C LEU A 71 7.22 -9.96 -17.85
N PHE A 72 8.08 -9.44 -18.72
CA PHE A 72 8.60 -8.07 -18.65
C PHE A 72 8.21 -7.34 -19.94
N LEU A 73 7.23 -6.44 -19.84
CA LEU A 73 6.61 -5.73 -20.95
C LEU A 73 6.94 -4.23 -20.83
N LYS A 74 7.72 -3.70 -21.78
CA LYS A 74 8.19 -2.31 -21.73
C LYS A 74 7.69 -1.53 -22.95
N GLY A 75 7.24 -0.28 -22.71
CA GLY A 75 6.91 0.67 -23.78
C GLY A 75 5.64 0.38 -24.56
N LEU A 76 4.76 -0.52 -24.06
CA LEU A 76 3.50 -0.84 -24.73
C LEU A 76 2.56 0.37 -24.67
N GLN A 77 1.81 0.56 -25.76
CA GLN A 77 0.85 1.67 -25.85
C GLN A 77 -0.45 1.24 -26.53
N ASP A 78 -1.59 1.70 -25.98
CA ASP A 78 -2.91 1.50 -26.57
C ASP A 78 -3.23 0.04 -26.90
N MET A 79 -2.95 -0.89 -25.98
CA MET A 79 -3.05 -2.31 -26.20
C MET A 79 -3.89 -3.01 -25.13
N GLU A 80 -4.86 -3.81 -25.56
CA GLU A 80 -5.60 -4.73 -24.69
C GLU A 80 -5.01 -6.14 -24.79
N ILE A 81 -4.67 -6.72 -23.63
CA ILE A 81 -4.21 -8.11 -23.46
C ILE A 81 -5.32 -8.87 -22.73
N ASP A 82 -6.13 -9.61 -23.47
CA ASP A 82 -7.20 -10.46 -22.92
C ASP A 82 -6.63 -11.84 -22.62
N ALA A 83 -6.48 -12.13 -21.33
CA ALA A 83 -5.98 -13.40 -20.79
C ALA A 83 -7.09 -14.17 -20.05
N ALA A 84 -8.35 -13.98 -20.43
CA ALA A 84 -9.46 -14.71 -19.81
C ALA A 84 -9.29 -16.24 -19.99
N GLY A 85 -9.34 -16.97 -18.87
CA GLY A 85 -9.09 -18.42 -18.84
C GLY A 85 -7.62 -18.82 -18.90
N VAL A 86 -6.68 -17.87 -18.82
CA VAL A 86 -5.23 -18.14 -18.80
C VAL A 86 -4.73 -18.20 -17.37
N THR A 87 -3.98 -19.24 -17.06
CA THR A 87 -3.23 -19.37 -15.81
C THR A 87 -1.74 -19.22 -16.09
N LEU A 88 -1.10 -18.23 -15.51
CA LEU A 88 0.35 -18.05 -15.49
C LEU A 88 0.92 -18.67 -14.22
N ALA A 89 1.50 -19.86 -14.32
CA ALA A 89 2.02 -20.64 -13.20
C ALA A 89 3.56 -20.53 -13.12
N GLY A 90 4.06 -19.82 -12.10
CA GLY A 90 5.49 -19.69 -11.84
C GLY A 90 6.05 -20.93 -11.14
N THR A 91 7.16 -21.46 -11.65
CA THR A 91 7.87 -22.61 -11.04
C THR A 91 9.00 -22.19 -10.11
N ASP A 92 9.41 -20.92 -10.15
CA ASP A 92 10.45 -20.33 -9.32
C ASP A 92 9.83 -19.27 -8.38
N PRO A 93 9.75 -19.52 -7.07
CA PRO A 93 9.14 -18.60 -6.09
C PRO A 93 9.90 -17.28 -5.92
N THR A 94 11.13 -17.18 -6.46
CA THR A 94 11.91 -15.93 -6.45
C THR A 94 11.49 -14.95 -7.55
N LYS A 95 10.65 -15.37 -8.50
CA LYS A 95 10.18 -14.56 -9.63
C LYS A 95 8.79 -13.98 -9.38
N GLY A 96 8.56 -12.76 -9.89
CA GLY A 96 7.24 -12.15 -9.97
C GLY A 96 6.47 -12.58 -11.23
N GLY A 97 5.20 -12.18 -11.32
CA GLY A 97 4.36 -12.51 -12.47
C GLY A 97 4.57 -11.57 -13.66
N VAL A 98 4.04 -10.34 -13.60
CA VAL A 98 4.02 -9.40 -14.73
C VAL A 98 4.64 -8.07 -14.33
N PHE A 99 5.59 -7.58 -15.10
CA PHE A 99 6.19 -6.26 -14.95
C PHE A 99 5.89 -5.41 -16.20
N LEU A 100 5.10 -4.35 -16.03
CA LEU A 100 4.83 -3.34 -17.04
C LEU A 100 5.69 -2.11 -16.75
N ARG A 101 6.49 -1.67 -17.72
CA ARG A 101 7.35 -0.49 -17.56
C ARG A 101 7.18 0.49 -18.72
N ASP A 102 7.09 1.78 -18.40
CA ASP A 102 6.91 2.85 -19.39
C ASP A 102 5.70 2.60 -20.32
N CYS A 103 4.63 1.95 -19.82
CA CYS A 103 3.45 1.60 -20.59
C CYS A 103 2.37 2.69 -20.47
N ARG A 104 1.58 2.86 -21.56
CA ARG A 104 0.49 3.84 -21.60
C ARG A 104 -0.79 3.21 -22.14
N ARG A 105 -1.90 3.36 -21.41
CA ARG A 105 -3.23 2.86 -21.81
C ARG A 105 -3.20 1.37 -22.24
N VAL A 106 -2.50 0.57 -21.46
CA VAL A 106 -2.45 -0.90 -21.63
C VAL A 106 -3.43 -1.53 -20.65
N THR A 107 -4.27 -2.42 -21.14
CA THR A 107 -5.19 -3.21 -20.31
C THR A 107 -4.72 -4.66 -20.25
N LEU A 108 -4.52 -5.19 -19.04
CA LEU A 108 -4.36 -6.63 -18.78
C LEU A 108 -5.62 -7.15 -18.11
N ARG A 109 -6.30 -8.11 -18.74
CA ARG A 109 -7.59 -8.61 -18.27
C ARG A 109 -7.60 -10.12 -18.06
N GLY A 110 -8.25 -10.58 -16.99
CA GLY A 110 -8.70 -11.96 -16.81
C GLY A 110 -7.62 -12.98 -16.46
N LEU A 111 -6.36 -12.56 -16.27
CA LEU A 111 -5.23 -13.41 -15.92
C LEU A 111 -5.38 -14.00 -14.51
N LEU A 112 -5.10 -15.30 -14.34
CA LEU A 112 -4.81 -15.92 -13.05
C LEU A 112 -3.29 -16.12 -12.92
N TYR A 113 -2.70 -15.63 -11.82
CA TYR A 113 -1.27 -15.82 -11.51
C TYR A 113 -1.08 -16.49 -10.15
N TYR A 114 -0.13 -17.44 -10.06
CA TYR A 114 0.37 -17.99 -8.80
C TYR A 114 1.78 -18.59 -8.97
N ASN A 115 2.48 -18.82 -7.85
CA ASN A 115 3.68 -19.65 -7.80
C ASN A 115 3.34 -21.05 -7.28
N GLU A 116 3.82 -22.10 -7.94
CA GLU A 116 3.61 -23.50 -7.53
C GLU A 116 4.28 -23.81 -6.19
N VAL A 117 5.46 -23.22 -5.97
CA VAL A 117 6.14 -23.22 -4.68
C VAL A 117 5.83 -21.88 -4.00
N PRO A 118 5.21 -21.87 -2.82
CA PRO A 118 4.93 -20.63 -2.12
C PRO A 118 6.19 -19.82 -1.82
N PRO A 119 6.17 -18.48 -1.99
CA PRO A 119 7.29 -17.60 -1.63
C PRO A 119 7.35 -17.31 -0.12
N PHE A 120 6.78 -18.16 0.70
CA PHE A 120 6.73 -18.14 2.16
C PHE A 120 6.67 -19.56 2.68
N THR A 121 6.83 -19.72 3.99
CA THR A 121 6.65 -21.02 4.63
C THR A 121 5.68 -20.97 5.80
N GLN A 122 5.22 -22.11 6.25
CA GLN A 122 4.32 -22.22 7.39
C GLN A 122 4.49 -23.55 8.12
N GLY A 123 3.97 -23.60 9.32
CA GLY A 123 4.02 -24.83 10.13
C GLY A 123 3.38 -24.64 11.49
N ARG A 124 3.80 -25.46 12.44
CA ARG A 124 3.32 -25.49 13.83
C ARG A 124 4.46 -25.18 14.79
N VAL A 125 4.18 -24.36 15.79
CA VAL A 125 5.10 -24.13 16.92
C VAL A 125 5.06 -25.34 17.82
N LEU A 126 6.21 -26.02 17.99
CA LEU A 126 6.33 -27.19 18.84
C LEU A 126 6.72 -26.83 20.28
N LYS A 127 7.71 -25.92 20.41
CA LYS A 127 8.32 -25.60 21.71
C LYS A 127 8.93 -24.19 21.65
N PHE A 128 8.98 -23.54 22.81
CA PHE A 128 9.75 -22.34 23.03
C PHE A 128 10.70 -22.53 24.20
N ASP A 129 12.00 -22.39 23.95
CA ASP A 129 13.06 -22.35 24.95
C ASP A 129 13.43 -20.92 25.26
N GLU A 130 12.92 -20.38 26.37
CA GLU A 130 13.16 -19.00 26.79
C GLU A 130 14.65 -18.72 27.06
N LYS A 131 15.36 -19.70 27.68
CA LYS A 131 16.79 -19.56 28.06
C LYS A 131 17.69 -19.46 26.83
N GLN A 132 17.37 -20.22 25.80
CA GLN A 132 18.10 -20.21 24.53
C GLN A 132 17.52 -19.22 23.51
N SER A 133 16.44 -18.49 23.82
CA SER A 133 15.69 -17.63 22.91
C SER A 133 15.37 -18.36 21.59
N THR A 134 14.96 -19.62 21.68
CA THR A 134 14.78 -20.49 20.52
C THR A 134 13.36 -21.03 20.43
N LEU A 135 12.72 -20.80 19.29
CA LEU A 135 11.44 -21.37 18.91
C LEU A 135 11.69 -22.61 18.04
N GLU A 136 11.10 -23.74 18.38
CA GLU A 136 11.09 -24.92 17.52
C GLU A 136 9.80 -24.98 16.72
N VAL A 137 9.93 -25.12 15.40
CA VAL A 137 8.81 -25.11 14.46
C VAL A 137 8.91 -26.32 13.55
N GLU A 138 7.83 -27.08 13.42
CA GLU A 138 7.69 -28.08 12.38
C GLU A 138 7.05 -27.45 11.14
N ILE A 139 7.80 -27.37 10.05
CA ILE A 139 7.30 -26.86 8.77
C ILE A 139 6.37 -27.88 8.13
N ASP A 140 5.24 -27.42 7.60
CA ASP A 140 4.27 -28.25 6.90
C ASP A 140 4.93 -28.92 5.67
N ALA A 141 4.54 -30.16 5.39
CA ALA A 141 4.97 -30.82 4.16
C ALA A 141 4.57 -29.97 2.95
N GLY A 142 5.41 -29.93 1.91
CA GLY A 142 5.17 -29.16 0.67
C GLY A 142 5.51 -27.67 0.76
N TYR A 143 5.91 -27.17 1.93
CA TYR A 143 6.37 -25.79 2.10
C TYR A 143 7.91 -25.71 2.18
N PRO A 144 8.54 -24.60 1.72
CA PRO A 144 9.99 -24.45 1.75
C PRO A 144 10.54 -24.32 3.17
N ALA A 145 11.85 -24.51 3.33
CA ALA A 145 12.54 -24.19 4.58
C ALA A 145 12.43 -22.70 4.92
N PRO A 146 12.41 -22.31 6.20
CA PRO A 146 12.36 -20.89 6.58
C PRO A 146 13.68 -20.18 6.26
N ASP A 147 13.56 -18.94 5.76
CA ASP A 147 14.70 -18.03 5.57
C ASP A 147 15.21 -17.51 6.92
N ALA A 148 16.52 -17.26 7.03
CA ALA A 148 17.09 -16.57 8.19
C ALA A 148 16.79 -15.07 8.14
N ASP A 149 16.84 -14.40 9.30
CA ASP A 149 16.64 -12.95 9.48
C ASP A 149 15.31 -12.47 8.85
N SER A 150 14.21 -13.00 9.35
CA SER A 150 12.86 -12.73 8.86
C SER A 150 11.87 -12.53 10.01
N VAL A 151 10.59 -12.63 9.72
CA VAL A 151 9.50 -12.48 10.68
C VAL A 151 8.47 -13.59 10.51
N GLY A 152 8.02 -14.13 11.65
CA GLY A 152 6.91 -15.08 11.73
C GLY A 152 5.68 -14.45 12.36
N TYR A 153 4.52 -14.98 12.02
CA TYR A 153 3.21 -14.53 12.50
C TYR A 153 2.45 -15.71 13.05
N LEU A 154 1.87 -15.54 14.24
CA LEU A 154 1.07 -16.58 14.87
C LEU A 154 -0.37 -16.57 14.33
N PHE A 155 -0.87 -17.78 14.11
CA PHE A 155 -2.24 -18.02 13.69
C PHE A 155 -2.95 -18.93 14.69
N ASP A 156 -4.19 -18.62 14.93
CA ASP A 156 -5.09 -19.49 15.69
C ASP A 156 -5.37 -20.77 14.88
N PRO A 157 -5.21 -21.97 15.48
CA PRO A 157 -5.32 -23.23 14.75
C PRO A 157 -6.75 -23.58 14.30
N GLU A 158 -7.77 -23.04 14.99
CA GLU A 158 -9.18 -23.36 14.71
C GLU A 158 -9.73 -22.46 13.60
N THR A 159 -9.47 -21.16 13.71
CA THR A 159 -9.95 -20.17 12.74
C THR A 159 -9.01 -19.96 11.56
N ARG A 160 -7.74 -20.34 11.69
CA ARG A 160 -6.65 -20.11 10.74
C ARG A 160 -6.47 -18.62 10.40
N ARG A 161 -6.79 -17.73 11.34
CA ARG A 161 -6.60 -16.28 11.27
C ARG A 161 -5.47 -15.85 12.20
N TRP A 162 -4.96 -14.63 12.01
CA TRP A 162 -3.97 -14.04 12.93
C TRP A 162 -4.45 -14.19 14.37
N LYS A 163 -3.59 -14.72 15.24
CA LYS A 163 -3.90 -14.89 16.65
C LYS A 163 -4.06 -13.52 17.32
N PRO A 164 -5.15 -13.27 18.07
CA PRO A 164 -5.38 -11.99 18.72
C PRO A 164 -4.33 -11.65 19.78
N GLY A 165 -3.99 -10.38 19.93
CA GLY A 165 -3.20 -9.84 21.04
C GLY A 165 -1.74 -10.27 21.12
N VAL A 166 -1.18 -10.83 20.03
CA VAL A 166 0.22 -11.32 20.01
C VAL A 166 1.14 -10.37 19.25
N TYR A 167 2.46 -10.52 19.48
CA TYR A 167 3.49 -9.80 18.73
C TYR A 167 3.91 -10.56 17.47
N ASP A 168 4.42 -9.82 16.48
CA ASP A 168 5.18 -10.39 15.37
C ASP A 168 6.50 -10.98 15.90
N ILE A 169 6.91 -12.13 15.38
CA ILE A 169 8.10 -12.84 15.83
C ILE A 169 9.30 -12.49 14.96
N TYR A 170 10.07 -11.50 15.37
CA TYR A 170 11.32 -11.14 14.70
C TYR A 170 12.45 -12.09 15.13
N TYR A 171 13.20 -12.60 14.16
CA TYR A 171 14.30 -13.53 14.39
C TYR A 171 15.45 -13.34 13.42
N ASN A 172 16.64 -13.80 13.79
CA ASN A 172 17.86 -13.58 13.02
C ASN A 172 18.53 -14.88 12.51
N LYS A 173 18.25 -16.03 13.10
CA LYS A 173 18.93 -17.28 12.75
C LYS A 173 17.95 -18.45 12.67
N VAL A 174 18.21 -19.30 11.68
CA VAL A 174 17.50 -20.59 11.50
C VAL A 174 18.54 -21.69 11.43
N PHE A 175 18.23 -22.84 12.06
CA PHE A 175 19.04 -24.04 11.99
C PHE A 175 18.16 -25.27 11.97
N LYS A 176 18.52 -26.24 11.15
CA LYS A 176 17.77 -27.50 11.02
C LYS A 176 18.03 -28.38 12.25
N ARG A 177 16.97 -28.96 12.80
CA ARG A 177 17.04 -29.94 13.91
C ARG A 177 16.95 -31.37 13.37
N SER A 178 15.79 -31.74 12.83
CA SER A 178 15.55 -33.07 12.27
C SER A 178 14.38 -33.01 11.28
N GLY A 179 14.38 -33.78 10.22
CA GLY A 179 13.25 -33.86 9.30
C GLY A 179 12.80 -32.48 8.81
N ARG A 180 11.57 -32.07 9.17
CA ARG A 180 10.99 -30.74 8.90
C ARG A 180 11.01 -29.79 10.11
N VAL A 181 11.68 -30.19 11.19
CA VAL A 181 11.81 -29.37 12.42
C VAL A 181 13.00 -28.43 12.31
N TYR A 182 12.76 -27.15 12.57
CA TYR A 182 13.75 -26.08 12.58
C TYR A 182 13.75 -25.35 13.91
N GLY A 183 14.94 -24.98 14.38
CA GLY A 183 15.13 -24.03 15.46
C GLY A 183 15.25 -22.63 14.89
N ILE A 184 14.50 -21.69 15.45
CA ILE A 184 14.48 -20.28 15.05
C ILE A 184 14.93 -19.46 16.25
N ARG A 185 16.08 -18.76 16.15
CA ARG A 185 16.57 -17.88 17.23
C ARG A 185 15.92 -16.50 17.09
N VAL A 186 15.03 -16.20 18.03
CA VAL A 186 14.33 -14.91 18.07
C VAL A 186 15.24 -13.79 18.57
N ASN A 187 14.91 -12.55 18.19
CA ASN A 187 15.66 -11.35 18.60
C ASN A 187 15.60 -11.17 20.13
N ALA A 188 16.55 -10.42 20.68
CA ALA A 188 16.78 -10.32 22.12
C ALA A 188 15.56 -9.81 22.94
N ASP A 189 14.71 -9.00 22.33
CA ASP A 189 13.49 -8.45 22.96
C ASP A 189 12.26 -9.37 22.86
N MET A 190 12.34 -10.46 22.06
CA MET A 190 11.21 -11.35 21.80
C MET A 190 10.89 -12.32 22.94
N PRO A 191 11.83 -12.89 23.72
CA PRO A 191 11.50 -13.88 24.75
C PRO A 191 10.45 -13.40 25.74
N ALA A 192 10.60 -12.19 26.27
CA ALA A 192 9.63 -11.62 27.21
C ALA A 192 8.24 -11.40 26.59
N LYS A 193 8.19 -11.04 25.30
CA LYS A 193 6.94 -10.82 24.56
C LYS A 193 6.22 -12.14 24.24
N LEU A 194 6.98 -13.19 23.92
CA LEU A 194 6.43 -14.47 23.50
C LEU A 194 5.97 -15.36 24.67
N LYS A 195 6.47 -15.15 25.87
CA LYS A 195 6.20 -16.00 27.03
C LYS A 195 4.70 -16.21 27.31
N THR A 196 3.90 -15.17 27.13
CA THR A 196 2.44 -15.20 27.33
C THR A 196 1.65 -15.41 26.04
N ASP A 197 2.28 -15.20 24.89
CA ASP A 197 1.60 -15.17 23.60
C ASP A 197 1.54 -16.55 22.94
N LEU A 198 2.50 -17.42 23.24
CA LEU A 198 2.63 -18.74 22.62
C LEU A 198 1.81 -19.82 23.32
N THR A 199 1.20 -20.69 22.52
CA THR A 199 0.64 -21.97 22.94
C THR A 199 1.33 -23.10 22.17
N PRO A 200 2.52 -23.55 22.65
CA PRO A 200 3.28 -24.60 21.98
C PRO A 200 2.45 -25.88 21.78
N GLY A 201 2.68 -26.55 20.66
CA GLY A 201 1.91 -27.74 20.26
C GLY A 201 0.59 -27.42 19.54
N ARG A 202 0.08 -26.18 19.65
CA ARG A 202 -1.19 -25.74 19.03
C ARG A 202 -1.02 -24.66 17.99
N ASP A 203 -0.33 -23.57 18.29
CA ASP A 203 -0.23 -22.40 17.43
C ASP A 203 0.35 -22.73 16.06
N LEU A 204 -0.28 -22.20 15.01
CA LEU A 204 0.28 -22.21 13.68
C LEU A 204 1.14 -20.95 13.48
N ILE A 205 2.13 -21.06 12.59
CA ILE A 205 3.01 -19.96 12.24
C ILE A 205 3.16 -19.87 10.73
N ALA A 206 3.00 -18.66 10.18
CA ALA A 206 3.44 -18.33 8.83
C ALA A 206 4.72 -17.50 8.90
N ILE A 207 5.67 -17.75 8.02
CA ILE A 207 6.98 -17.11 8.01
C ILE A 207 7.22 -16.49 6.64
N ARG A 208 7.56 -15.21 6.59
CA ARG A 208 7.84 -14.47 5.36
C ARG A 208 9.07 -15.04 4.65
N GLY A 209 8.96 -15.24 3.33
CA GLY A 209 10.13 -15.44 2.49
C GLY A 209 10.80 -14.11 2.13
N LYS A 210 12.09 -14.14 1.81
CA LYS A 210 12.91 -12.93 1.54
C LYS A 210 13.27 -12.72 0.07
N GLN A 211 13.12 -13.75 -0.76
CA GLN A 211 13.66 -13.73 -2.13
C GLN A 211 12.61 -13.48 -3.21
N GLY A 212 11.35 -13.43 -2.86
CA GLY A 212 10.26 -13.23 -3.81
C GLY A 212 10.22 -11.82 -4.43
N LYS A 213 9.41 -11.67 -5.48
CA LYS A 213 9.13 -10.40 -6.16
C LYS A 213 7.63 -10.07 -6.10
N MET A 214 7.28 -8.87 -6.52
CA MET A 214 5.89 -8.43 -6.68
C MET A 214 5.19 -9.31 -7.70
N ALA A 215 3.91 -9.65 -7.46
CA ALA A 215 3.18 -10.44 -8.45
C ALA A 215 2.95 -9.63 -9.73
N ILE A 216 2.52 -8.37 -9.59
CA ILE A 216 2.34 -7.47 -10.75
C ILE A 216 2.92 -6.10 -10.41
N THR A 217 3.67 -5.50 -11.35
CA THR A 217 4.26 -4.17 -11.20
C THR A 217 3.89 -3.26 -12.37
N PHE A 218 3.47 -2.04 -12.05
CA PHE A 218 3.28 -0.91 -12.96
C PHE A 218 4.35 0.12 -12.64
N ASP A 219 5.44 0.13 -13.39
CA ASP A 219 6.57 1.05 -13.20
C ASP A 219 6.53 2.15 -14.25
N VAL A 220 6.39 3.40 -13.81
CA VAL A 220 6.30 4.59 -14.67
C VAL A 220 5.17 4.49 -15.71
N CYS A 221 4.04 3.88 -15.35
CA CYS A 221 2.90 3.69 -16.23
C CYS A 221 1.92 4.86 -16.19
N GLU A 222 1.08 4.97 -17.26
CA GLU A 222 0.05 6.00 -17.38
C GLU A 222 -1.24 5.44 -17.96
N GLY A 223 -2.35 5.59 -17.22
CA GLY A 223 -3.69 5.20 -17.67
C GLY A 223 -3.83 3.72 -17.99
N CYS A 224 -2.96 2.87 -17.43
CA CYS A 224 -3.01 1.43 -17.60
C CYS A 224 -4.09 0.80 -16.71
N ARG A 225 -4.55 -0.39 -17.06
CA ARG A 225 -5.66 -1.06 -16.39
C ARG A 225 -5.34 -2.51 -16.08
N LEU A 226 -5.68 -2.91 -14.86
CA LEU A 226 -5.70 -4.30 -14.43
C LEU A 226 -7.15 -4.67 -14.17
N GLU A 227 -7.72 -5.59 -14.95
CA GLU A 227 -9.15 -5.89 -14.89
C GLU A 227 -9.41 -7.38 -14.69
N LYS A 228 -10.18 -7.72 -13.66
CA LYS A 228 -10.59 -9.10 -13.34
C LYS A 228 -9.41 -10.08 -13.28
N VAL A 229 -8.27 -9.61 -12.76
CA VAL A 229 -7.08 -10.43 -12.57
C VAL A 229 -7.15 -11.10 -11.20
N THR A 230 -6.69 -12.34 -11.10
CA THR A 230 -6.59 -13.07 -9.83
C THR A 230 -5.13 -13.39 -9.53
N ILE A 231 -4.67 -12.97 -8.35
CA ILE A 231 -3.35 -13.24 -7.81
C ILE A 231 -3.52 -14.17 -6.61
N LYS A 232 -2.91 -15.36 -6.66
CA LYS A 232 -3.04 -16.37 -5.60
C LYS A 232 -1.77 -16.61 -4.78
N SER A 233 -0.72 -15.87 -5.04
CA SER A 233 0.47 -15.77 -4.18
C SER A 233 1.36 -14.63 -4.66
N ALA A 234 1.99 -13.92 -3.72
CA ALA A 234 2.95 -12.87 -4.06
C ALA A 234 4.16 -12.93 -3.13
N GLY A 235 5.36 -12.83 -3.71
CA GLY A 235 6.62 -12.89 -2.98
C GLY A 235 6.98 -11.61 -2.23
N VAL A 236 6.32 -10.49 -2.56
CA VAL A 236 6.38 -9.20 -1.86
C VAL A 236 4.97 -8.60 -1.91
N PHE A 237 4.71 -7.64 -2.79
CA PHE A 237 3.38 -7.04 -2.97
C PHE A 237 2.53 -7.82 -4.00
N GLY A 238 1.22 -7.81 -3.81
CA GLY A 238 0.29 -8.28 -4.83
C GLY A 238 0.40 -7.43 -6.09
N VAL A 239 0.15 -6.12 -5.97
CA VAL A 239 0.33 -5.14 -7.05
C VAL A 239 1.17 -3.98 -6.55
N GLN A 240 2.18 -3.58 -7.33
CA GLN A 240 2.97 -2.36 -7.10
C GLN A 240 2.73 -1.34 -8.22
N GLU A 241 2.47 -0.11 -7.84
CA GLU A 241 2.54 1.07 -8.72
C GLU A 241 3.72 1.95 -8.30
N SER A 242 4.60 2.30 -9.23
CA SER A 242 5.81 3.07 -8.94
C SER A 242 5.99 4.22 -9.93
N GLY A 243 5.88 5.45 -9.44
CA GLY A 243 6.14 6.67 -10.21
C GLY A 243 5.25 6.88 -11.43
N GLY A 244 5.72 7.72 -12.35
CA GLY A 244 5.04 8.02 -13.62
C GLY A 244 3.86 8.98 -13.51
N ASN A 245 3.14 9.14 -14.62
CA ASN A 245 1.94 9.97 -14.66
C ASN A 245 0.77 9.36 -13.88
N GLY A 246 0.76 8.03 -13.69
CA GLY A 246 -0.26 7.34 -12.91
C GLY A 246 -1.65 7.36 -13.57
N GLY A 247 -2.70 7.52 -12.75
CA GLY A 247 -4.09 7.43 -13.18
C GLY A 247 -4.46 6.02 -13.65
N ASN A 248 -3.80 5.01 -13.09
CA ASN A 248 -4.03 3.62 -13.42
C ASN A 248 -5.26 3.08 -12.68
N TYR A 249 -5.89 2.08 -13.27
CA TYR A 249 -7.10 1.44 -12.75
C TYR A 249 -6.85 0.00 -12.37
N TYR A 250 -7.36 -0.41 -11.21
CA TYR A 250 -7.16 -1.72 -10.63
C TYR A 250 -8.49 -2.34 -10.18
N ASN A 251 -8.83 -3.49 -10.77
CA ASN A 251 -9.89 -4.38 -10.34
C ASN A 251 -9.33 -5.80 -10.33
N TYR A 252 -8.98 -6.30 -9.14
CA TYR A 252 -8.33 -7.61 -9.01
C TYR A 252 -8.66 -8.28 -7.68
N THR A 253 -8.40 -9.58 -7.64
CA THR A 253 -8.48 -10.40 -6.44
C THR A 253 -7.08 -10.85 -6.04
N LEU A 254 -6.67 -10.55 -4.79
CA LEU A 254 -5.55 -11.19 -4.12
C LEU A 254 -6.12 -12.13 -3.06
N THR A 255 -5.81 -13.43 -3.17
CA THR A 255 -6.32 -14.46 -2.28
C THR A 255 -5.33 -15.61 -2.12
N TYR A 256 -5.65 -16.55 -1.26
CA TYR A 256 -4.79 -17.69 -0.96
C TYR A 256 -4.52 -18.55 -2.20
N GLY A 257 -3.30 -19.07 -2.29
CA GLY A 257 -2.87 -19.99 -3.34
C GLY A 257 -3.53 -21.37 -3.24
N PRO A 258 -3.36 -22.20 -4.28
CA PRO A 258 -3.71 -23.60 -4.16
C PRO A 258 -2.81 -24.26 -3.11
N ARG A 259 -3.28 -25.37 -2.54
CA ARG A 259 -2.45 -26.22 -1.68
C ARG A 259 -1.22 -26.70 -2.45
N PRO A 260 0.01 -26.47 -1.95
CA PRO A 260 1.21 -26.93 -2.64
C PRO A 260 1.22 -28.45 -2.83
N LYS A 261 1.89 -28.94 -3.86
CA LYS A 261 2.00 -30.37 -4.11
C LYS A 261 2.63 -31.10 -2.92
N GLY A 262 1.95 -32.11 -2.41
CA GLY A 262 2.38 -32.88 -1.23
C GLY A 262 2.15 -32.18 0.10
N ALA A 263 1.48 -31.02 0.12
CA ALA A 263 1.16 -30.35 1.37
C ALA A 263 -0.06 -30.95 2.07
N SER A 264 0.00 -30.96 3.42
CA SER A 264 -1.10 -31.40 4.28
C SER A 264 -2.10 -30.31 4.61
N SER A 265 -1.72 -29.03 4.40
CA SER A 265 -2.52 -27.86 4.78
C SER A 265 -2.56 -26.81 3.66
N ASP A 266 -3.65 -26.04 3.62
CA ASP A 266 -3.79 -24.89 2.73
C ASP A 266 -2.91 -23.71 3.19
N PRO A 267 -2.56 -22.75 2.31
CA PRO A 267 -1.81 -21.57 2.71
C PRO A 267 -2.50 -20.74 3.80
N LEU A 268 -1.71 -20.25 4.76
CA LEU A 268 -2.15 -19.31 5.80
C LEU A 268 -2.17 -17.86 5.32
N ILE A 269 -1.35 -17.54 4.31
CA ILE A 269 -1.18 -16.20 3.76
C ILE A 269 -1.26 -16.19 2.23
N SER A 270 -1.55 -15.04 1.65
CA SER A 270 -1.63 -14.84 0.20
C SER A 270 -0.45 -14.06 -0.36
N SER A 271 0.10 -13.11 0.40
CA SER A 271 1.28 -12.35 0.02
C SER A 271 2.20 -12.13 1.22
N VAL A 272 3.49 -11.95 0.92
CA VAL A 272 4.53 -11.75 1.93
C VAL A 272 4.51 -10.33 2.49
N ALA A 273 3.93 -9.38 1.75
CA ALA A 273 3.74 -8.00 2.18
C ALA A 273 2.38 -7.45 1.70
N ASP A 274 2.30 -6.22 1.19
CA ASP A 274 1.07 -5.49 0.89
C ASP A 274 0.22 -6.14 -0.22
N ALA A 275 -1.08 -5.85 -0.20
CA ALA A 275 -1.92 -6.24 -1.33
C ALA A 275 -1.71 -5.32 -2.53
N PHE A 276 -1.73 -4.01 -2.30
CA PHE A 276 -1.46 -2.95 -3.26
C PHE A 276 -0.45 -1.98 -2.66
N HIS A 277 0.47 -1.44 -3.44
CA HIS A 277 1.44 -0.45 -2.97
C HIS A 277 1.67 0.62 -4.03
N SER A 278 1.26 1.86 -3.78
CA SER A 278 1.49 2.98 -4.70
C SER A 278 2.46 4.00 -4.12
N GLY A 279 3.55 4.24 -4.84
CA GLY A 279 4.57 5.21 -4.46
C GLY A 279 5.03 6.10 -5.61
N GLY A 280 4.94 7.41 -5.46
CA GLY A 280 5.55 8.37 -6.37
C GLY A 280 4.74 8.74 -7.62
N ALA A 281 3.50 8.32 -7.79
CA ALA A 281 2.66 8.64 -8.94
C ALA A 281 2.11 10.07 -8.90
N LEU A 282 2.00 10.75 -10.07
CA LEU A 282 1.43 12.10 -10.19
C LEU A 282 -0.09 12.09 -10.00
N LYS A 283 -0.78 11.18 -10.68
CA LYS A 283 -2.23 10.95 -10.51
C LYS A 283 -2.45 9.68 -9.74
N GLY A 284 -3.33 9.73 -8.77
CA GLY A 284 -3.62 8.59 -7.89
C GLY A 284 -4.25 7.42 -8.62
N PRO A 285 -4.08 6.22 -8.06
CA PRO A 285 -4.73 5.01 -8.55
C PRO A 285 -6.24 5.04 -8.30
N THR A 286 -6.97 4.32 -9.14
CA THR A 286 -8.36 3.93 -8.88
C THR A 286 -8.42 2.43 -8.60
N LEU A 287 -8.75 2.05 -7.36
CA LEU A 287 -9.06 0.67 -6.98
C LEU A 287 -10.58 0.54 -6.88
N GLU A 288 -11.17 -0.35 -7.66
CA GLU A 288 -12.63 -0.54 -7.68
C GLU A 288 -13.01 -2.02 -7.72
N GLY A 289 -13.82 -2.45 -6.75
CA GLY A 289 -14.29 -3.83 -6.68
C GLY A 289 -13.18 -4.86 -6.45
N CYS A 290 -12.07 -4.46 -5.81
CA CYS A 290 -10.99 -5.38 -5.45
C CYS A 290 -11.40 -6.27 -4.27
N VAL A 291 -10.90 -7.51 -4.26
CA VAL A 291 -10.96 -8.42 -3.09
C VAL A 291 -9.53 -8.72 -2.65
N LEU A 292 -9.18 -8.28 -1.44
CA LEU A 292 -7.82 -8.34 -0.90
C LEU A 292 -7.83 -9.07 0.44
N GLU A 293 -7.23 -10.26 0.50
CA GLU A 293 -7.24 -11.05 1.74
C GLU A 293 -5.95 -11.84 2.00
N GLY A 294 -5.59 -12.03 3.26
CA GLY A 294 -4.52 -12.92 3.67
C GLY A 294 -3.10 -12.36 3.53
N MET A 295 -2.91 -11.07 3.30
CA MET A 295 -1.59 -10.46 3.15
C MET A 295 -0.91 -10.17 4.49
N CYS A 296 0.43 -10.22 4.49
CA CYS A 296 1.26 -10.05 5.68
C CYS A 296 1.66 -8.61 5.98
N ASP A 297 1.09 -7.63 5.29
CA ASP A 297 1.27 -6.21 5.60
C ASP A 297 0.02 -5.40 5.18
N ASP A 298 0.18 -4.11 4.85
CA ASP A 298 -0.92 -3.20 4.56
C ASP A 298 -1.73 -3.62 3.34
N ALA A 299 -3.03 -3.32 3.34
CA ALA A 299 -3.82 -3.61 2.15
C ALA A 299 -3.60 -2.56 1.05
N VAL A 300 -3.69 -1.27 1.38
CA VAL A 300 -3.60 -0.18 0.40
C VAL A 300 -2.79 1.00 0.93
N PRO A 301 -1.45 0.96 0.90
CA PRO A 301 -0.62 2.15 1.10
C PRO A 301 -0.53 3.01 -0.15
N ILE A 302 -0.66 4.36 0.03
CA ILE A 302 -0.51 5.37 -1.02
C ILE A 302 0.33 6.51 -0.47
N HIS A 303 1.50 6.78 -1.10
CA HIS A 303 2.45 7.74 -0.56
C HIS A 303 3.44 8.29 -1.62
N SER A 304 4.26 9.25 -1.22
CA SER A 304 5.51 9.64 -1.87
C SER A 304 6.69 9.43 -0.92
N SER A 305 7.84 10.00 -1.23
CA SER A 305 9.03 9.93 -0.38
C SER A 305 9.46 11.32 0.08
N TYR A 306 10.13 11.38 1.24
CA TYR A 306 10.82 12.58 1.69
C TYR A 306 12.20 12.72 1.04
N ALA A 307 12.63 13.97 0.88
CA ALA A 307 14.01 14.34 0.71
C ALA A 307 14.52 15.02 2.00
N LEU A 308 15.76 14.72 2.39
CA LEU A 308 16.41 15.37 3.53
C LEU A 308 16.97 16.73 3.09
N VAL A 309 16.67 17.78 3.82
CA VAL A 309 17.28 19.10 3.60
C VAL A 309 18.66 19.11 4.26
N VAL A 310 19.69 19.24 3.44
CA VAL A 310 21.10 19.24 3.89
C VAL A 310 21.55 20.65 4.23
N GLN A 311 21.17 21.62 3.41
CA GLN A 311 21.49 23.03 3.60
C GLN A 311 20.39 23.90 3.00
N ALA A 312 20.06 25.00 3.64
CA ALA A 312 19.14 26.03 3.14
C ALA A 312 19.75 27.43 3.28
N ALA A 313 19.48 28.30 2.31
CA ALA A 313 19.88 29.71 2.33
C ALA A 313 18.84 30.55 1.60
N GLY A 314 17.98 31.27 2.30
CA GLY A 314 16.87 32.04 1.74
C GLY A 314 15.95 31.16 0.88
N ARG A 315 15.83 31.50 -0.42
CA ARG A 315 15.01 30.71 -1.38
C ARG A 315 15.68 29.45 -1.88
N LYS A 316 16.98 29.22 -1.59
CA LYS A 316 17.76 28.11 -2.10
C LYS A 316 17.83 26.99 -1.07
N LEU A 317 17.41 25.82 -1.46
CA LEU A 317 17.48 24.61 -0.67
C LEU A 317 18.40 23.60 -1.33
N TYR A 318 19.23 22.94 -0.53
CA TYR A 318 19.97 21.75 -0.95
C TYR A 318 19.35 20.55 -0.24
N TYR A 319 19.02 19.52 -0.99
CA TYR A 319 18.39 18.34 -0.45
C TYR A 319 19.04 17.06 -0.96
N VAL A 320 18.81 15.97 -0.24
CA VAL A 320 19.29 14.65 -0.60
C VAL A 320 18.11 13.77 -1.00
N ALA A 321 18.09 13.29 -2.23
CA ALA A 321 17.13 12.27 -2.65
C ALA A 321 17.74 10.88 -2.45
N ARG A 322 17.03 9.98 -1.77
CA ARG A 322 17.40 8.56 -1.78
C ARG A 322 17.02 7.98 -3.14
N ARG A 323 17.99 7.38 -3.84
CA ARG A 323 17.82 6.63 -5.10
C ARG A 323 16.80 7.23 -6.09
N ASN A 324 17.26 7.41 -7.29
CA ASN A 324 16.46 7.70 -8.48
C ASN A 324 15.57 8.93 -8.40
N ALA A 325 16.06 9.95 -8.94
CA ALA A 325 15.27 11.00 -9.49
C ALA A 325 14.98 12.17 -8.59
N ASN A 326 15.25 13.20 -9.15
CA ASN A 326 14.61 14.47 -8.96
C ASN A 326 13.09 14.31 -9.05
N GLN A 327 12.47 13.99 -7.94
CA GLN A 327 11.01 13.95 -7.84
C GLN A 327 10.41 15.36 -7.82
N PHE A 328 11.23 16.40 -7.70
CA PHE A 328 10.82 17.80 -7.66
C PHE A 328 11.05 18.43 -9.03
N LYS A 329 9.98 18.89 -9.67
CA LYS A 329 10.02 19.59 -10.95
C LYS A 329 9.50 21.02 -10.78
N PRO A 330 9.92 21.98 -11.63
CA PRO A 330 9.34 23.32 -11.64
C PRO A 330 7.81 23.26 -11.72
N GLY A 331 7.13 24.10 -10.93
CA GLY A 331 5.68 24.15 -10.81
C GLY A 331 5.08 23.20 -9.77
N MET A 332 5.83 22.25 -9.22
CA MET A 332 5.34 21.35 -8.17
C MET A 332 5.27 22.03 -6.81
N ARG A 333 4.24 21.70 -6.04
CA ARG A 333 4.14 22.11 -4.63
C ARG A 333 5.14 21.32 -3.79
N ILE A 334 5.71 21.99 -2.81
CA ILE A 334 6.57 21.40 -1.80
C ILE A 334 6.06 21.74 -0.40
N ARG A 335 6.18 20.78 0.50
CA ARG A 335 5.90 20.92 1.94
C ARG A 335 7.16 20.64 2.72
N LEU A 336 7.46 21.55 3.63
CA LEU A 336 8.64 21.52 4.49
C LEU A 336 8.22 21.16 5.91
N PHE A 337 8.98 20.26 6.54
CA PHE A 337 8.76 19.77 7.89
C PHE A 337 10.06 19.83 8.68
N ASP A 338 9.96 20.16 9.97
CA ASP A 338 11.10 20.03 10.87
C ASP A 338 11.38 18.55 11.26
N PRO A 339 12.46 18.27 11.99
CA PRO A 339 12.77 16.92 12.44
C PRO A 339 11.68 16.31 13.35
N GLU A 340 10.91 17.12 14.05
CA GLU A 340 9.79 16.75 14.90
C GLU A 340 8.46 16.63 14.12
N GLN A 341 8.51 16.64 12.80
CA GLN A 341 7.36 16.51 11.90
C GLN A 341 6.38 17.69 11.89
N ARG A 342 6.69 18.84 12.53
CA ARG A 342 5.83 20.02 12.46
C ARG A 342 5.88 20.64 11.07
N PHE A 343 4.73 21.06 10.59
CA PHE A 343 4.61 21.71 9.28
C PHE A 343 5.15 23.14 9.31
N LEU A 344 6.25 23.38 8.57
CA LEU A 344 6.95 24.68 8.56
C LEU A 344 6.45 25.62 7.48
N ALA A 345 6.29 25.12 6.24
CA ALA A 345 5.94 25.96 5.09
C ALA A 345 5.48 25.13 3.89
N GLU A 346 4.76 25.78 2.99
CA GLU A 346 4.44 25.31 1.64
C GLU A 346 4.89 26.35 0.62
N ALA A 347 5.46 25.90 -0.49
CA ALA A 347 5.91 26.73 -1.58
C ALA A 347 5.79 25.97 -2.92
N VAL A 348 6.15 26.62 -4.02
CA VAL A 348 6.22 26.01 -5.35
C VAL A 348 7.68 25.98 -5.79
N VAL A 349 8.09 24.88 -6.41
CA VAL A 349 9.43 24.75 -7.00
C VAL A 349 9.53 25.69 -8.19
N LYS A 350 10.49 26.64 -8.14
CA LYS A 350 10.81 27.53 -9.25
C LYS A 350 11.83 26.91 -10.19
N THR A 351 12.93 26.43 -9.64
CA THR A 351 13.99 25.75 -10.38
C THR A 351 14.52 24.55 -9.59
N THR A 352 15.06 23.57 -10.30
CA THR A 352 15.75 22.43 -9.70
C THR A 352 16.87 21.96 -10.61
N GLY A 353 17.94 21.44 -10.04
CA GLY A 353 19.08 20.90 -10.77
C GLY A 353 19.98 20.06 -9.87
N LYS A 354 20.92 19.33 -10.46
CA LYS A 354 21.94 18.63 -9.70
C LYS A 354 22.76 19.63 -8.89
N ALA A 355 23.08 19.32 -7.66
CA ALA A 355 23.98 20.15 -6.84
C ALA A 355 25.41 20.09 -7.40
N GLU A 356 26.13 21.23 -7.33
CA GLU A 356 27.49 21.35 -7.83
C GLU A 356 28.54 20.69 -6.92
N ARG A 357 28.15 20.35 -5.70
CA ARG A 357 29.01 19.69 -4.71
C ARG A 357 28.27 18.57 -3.99
N ASP A 358 29.03 17.58 -3.53
CA ASP A 358 28.51 16.52 -2.68
C ASP A 358 28.55 16.94 -1.20
N PHE A 359 27.49 16.60 -0.49
CA PHE A 359 27.39 16.76 0.95
C PHE A 359 27.66 15.39 1.61
N ARG A 360 28.69 15.28 2.42
CA ARG A 360 28.93 14.04 3.17
C ARG A 360 28.06 14.00 4.40
N LEU A 361 27.16 13.03 4.47
CA LEU A 361 26.31 12.77 5.62
C LEU A 361 26.85 11.56 6.40
N PRO A 362 27.25 11.74 7.69
CA PRO A 362 27.99 10.72 8.45
C PRO A 362 27.29 9.36 8.58
N HIS A 363 25.97 9.32 8.44
CA HIS A 363 25.14 8.13 8.69
C HIS A 363 24.51 7.51 7.43
N LEU A 364 24.86 8.00 6.24
CA LEU A 364 24.27 7.51 4.99
C LEU A 364 25.37 7.13 3.99
N PRO A 365 25.25 5.96 3.32
CA PRO A 365 26.21 5.55 2.29
C PRO A 365 26.25 6.57 1.15
N ALA A 366 27.42 7.17 0.89
CA ALA A 366 27.58 8.24 -0.09
C ALA A 366 27.23 7.81 -1.53
N ASP A 367 27.42 6.54 -1.85
CA ASP A 367 27.16 5.93 -3.15
C ASP A 367 25.65 5.78 -3.49
N LYS A 368 24.78 6.01 -2.51
CA LYS A 368 23.31 5.86 -2.66
C LYS A 368 22.57 7.18 -2.65
N LEU A 369 23.27 8.32 -2.61
CA LEU A 369 22.66 9.64 -2.48
C LEU A 369 22.90 10.47 -3.73
N VAL A 370 21.85 11.10 -4.20
CA VAL A 370 21.92 12.14 -5.23
C VAL A 370 21.53 13.47 -4.60
N TYR A 371 22.37 14.48 -4.81
CA TYR A 371 22.20 15.81 -4.25
C TYR A 371 21.64 16.76 -5.31
N TYR A 372 20.62 17.50 -4.93
CA TYR A 372 19.97 18.47 -5.81
C TYR A 372 19.94 19.85 -5.16
N ARG A 373 20.03 20.87 -5.97
CA ARG A 373 19.68 22.24 -5.64
C ARG A 373 18.25 22.52 -6.06
N LEU A 374 17.47 23.12 -5.17
CA LEU A 374 16.10 23.52 -5.43
C LEU A 374 15.94 24.99 -5.06
N GLU A 375 15.20 25.76 -5.87
CA GLU A 375 14.79 27.12 -5.58
C GLU A 375 13.27 27.19 -5.52
N SER A 376 12.73 27.80 -4.46
CA SER A 376 11.29 28.02 -4.28
C SER A 376 10.82 29.36 -4.86
N ASP A 377 9.51 29.50 -5.09
CA ASP A 377 8.85 30.73 -5.57
C ASP A 377 8.88 31.86 -4.55
N ARG A 378 9.12 31.53 -3.28
CA ARG A 378 9.14 32.46 -2.14
C ARG A 378 10.23 32.08 -1.16
N ASP A 379 10.57 33.01 -0.28
CA ASP A 379 11.46 32.74 0.84
C ASP A 379 10.81 31.76 1.81
N LEU A 380 11.59 30.78 2.22
CA LEU A 380 11.20 29.81 3.22
C LEU A 380 11.68 30.26 4.61
N PRO A 381 11.03 29.84 5.69
CA PRO A 381 11.51 30.12 7.05
C PRO A 381 12.89 29.49 7.25
N VAL A 382 13.56 29.84 8.33
CA VAL A 382 14.81 29.17 8.75
C VAL A 382 14.54 27.68 8.88
N ILE A 383 15.31 26.89 8.17
CA ILE A 383 15.14 25.44 8.08
C ILE A 383 16.18 24.77 8.98
N PRO A 384 15.75 24.04 10.02
CA PRO A 384 16.68 23.34 10.90
C PRO A 384 17.35 22.17 10.19
N ALA A 385 18.55 21.80 10.69
CA ALA A 385 19.23 20.58 10.21
C ALA A 385 18.34 19.35 10.44
N GLY A 386 18.29 18.44 9.46
CA GLY A 386 17.43 17.27 9.52
C GLY A 386 15.96 17.49 9.08
N ALA A 387 15.62 18.71 8.70
CA ALA A 387 14.32 18.99 8.09
C ALA A 387 14.07 18.13 6.85
N ARG A 388 12.78 17.89 6.58
CA ARG A 388 12.37 17.08 5.43
C ARG A 388 11.50 17.87 4.47
N LEU A 389 11.69 17.56 3.19
CA LEU A 389 10.92 18.14 2.09
C LEU A 389 10.11 17.03 1.41
N SER A 390 8.85 17.28 1.15
CA SER A 390 8.01 16.38 0.36
C SER A 390 7.28 17.13 -0.73
N THR A 391 6.81 16.41 -1.77
CA THR A 391 5.87 16.94 -2.75
C THR A 391 4.57 16.15 -2.72
N PRO A 392 3.43 16.81 -2.37
CA PRO A 392 2.13 16.15 -2.44
C PRO A 392 1.72 15.81 -3.88
N ASP A 393 2.32 16.45 -4.88
CA ASP A 393 1.99 16.23 -6.29
C ASP A 393 2.48 14.88 -6.82
N THR A 394 3.42 14.22 -6.13
CA THR A 394 3.86 12.85 -6.48
C THR A 394 3.40 11.80 -5.46
N ALA A 395 2.41 12.11 -4.65
CA ALA A 395 1.91 11.19 -3.63
C ALA A 395 0.65 10.42 -4.07
N GLY A 396 0.35 10.37 -5.38
CA GLY A 396 -0.87 9.73 -5.85
C GLY A 396 -2.13 10.54 -5.53
N ARG A 397 -2.07 11.87 -5.67
CA ARG A 397 -3.23 12.74 -5.41
C ARG A 397 -4.42 12.39 -6.30
N GLY A 398 -5.62 12.57 -5.78
CA GLY A 398 -6.86 12.26 -6.50
C GLY A 398 -7.14 10.76 -6.60
N PHE A 399 -6.55 9.96 -5.71
CA PHE A 399 -6.81 8.52 -5.65
C PHE A 399 -8.26 8.22 -5.29
N VAL A 400 -8.75 7.07 -5.76
CA VAL A 400 -10.09 6.55 -5.45
C VAL A 400 -9.99 5.09 -5.04
N VAL A 401 -10.54 4.74 -3.87
CA VAL A 401 -10.70 3.34 -3.45
C VAL A 401 -12.16 3.12 -3.11
N ARG A 402 -12.85 2.30 -3.90
CA ARG A 402 -14.29 2.08 -3.71
C ARG A 402 -14.76 0.66 -3.99
N ASN A 403 -15.82 0.27 -3.30
CA ASN A 403 -16.50 -1.01 -3.49
C ASN A 403 -15.54 -2.21 -3.30
N CYS A 404 -14.49 -2.05 -2.48
CA CYS A 404 -13.49 -3.08 -2.22
C CYS A 404 -13.80 -3.87 -0.95
N VAL A 405 -13.38 -5.13 -0.92
CA VAL A 405 -13.41 -6.00 0.25
C VAL A 405 -11.99 -6.30 0.67
N ILE A 406 -11.61 -5.86 1.87
CA ILE A 406 -10.28 -6.04 2.47
C ILE A 406 -10.49 -6.84 3.75
N ARG A 407 -9.84 -8.01 3.87
CA ARG A 407 -10.10 -8.85 5.04
C ARG A 407 -8.95 -9.76 5.45
N ASN A 408 -8.95 -10.13 6.73
CA ASN A 408 -8.05 -11.14 7.30
C ASN A 408 -6.58 -10.88 6.93
N HIS A 409 -6.04 -9.75 7.34
CA HIS A 409 -4.68 -9.37 7.01
C HIS A 409 -3.93 -8.74 8.20
N ARG A 410 -2.62 -8.81 8.12
CA ARG A 410 -1.77 -8.07 9.05
C ARG A 410 -1.72 -6.59 8.63
N ALA A 411 -1.50 -5.75 9.64
CA ALA A 411 -1.30 -4.31 9.60
C ALA A 411 -2.58 -3.51 9.29
N ARG A 412 -2.58 -2.64 8.30
CA ARG A 412 -3.63 -1.62 8.12
C ARG A 412 -4.42 -1.89 6.84
N GLY A 413 -5.72 -1.63 6.89
CA GLY A 413 -6.57 -1.64 5.70
C GLY A 413 -6.12 -0.56 4.72
N PHE A 414 -6.07 0.69 5.20
CA PHE A 414 -5.57 1.83 4.42
C PHE A 414 -4.43 2.51 5.16
N LEU A 415 -3.33 2.81 4.44
CA LEU A 415 -2.22 3.63 4.92
C LEU A 415 -2.03 4.82 3.97
N ILE A 416 -2.60 5.97 4.33
CA ILE A 416 -2.77 7.10 3.40
C ILE A 416 -1.83 8.26 3.73
N LYS A 417 -1.10 8.72 2.70
CA LYS A 417 -0.18 9.85 2.76
C LYS A 417 -0.28 10.69 1.47
N ALA A 418 -1.52 10.91 1.02
CA ALA A 418 -1.83 11.58 -0.24
C ALA A 418 -2.98 12.57 -0.09
N ASP A 419 -3.06 13.53 -1.00
CA ASP A 419 -4.11 14.55 -1.06
C ASP A 419 -5.26 14.17 -2.00
N ASP A 420 -6.41 14.85 -1.84
CA ASP A 420 -7.55 14.85 -2.76
C ASP A 420 -8.15 13.45 -2.98
N GLY A 421 -8.17 12.62 -1.92
CA GLY A 421 -8.55 11.21 -1.99
C GLY A 421 -10.00 10.93 -1.65
N LEU A 422 -10.54 9.86 -2.26
CA LEU A 422 -11.86 9.31 -1.97
C LEU A 422 -11.75 7.84 -1.56
N ILE A 423 -12.27 7.51 -0.35
CA ILE A 423 -12.38 6.14 0.17
C ILE A 423 -13.87 5.92 0.48
N GLU A 424 -14.56 5.12 -0.34
CA GLU A 424 -16.02 4.97 -0.19
C GLU A 424 -16.53 3.54 -0.41
N ASN A 425 -17.58 3.19 0.33
CA ASN A 425 -18.31 1.93 0.16
C ASN A 425 -17.43 0.67 0.26
N ASN A 426 -16.36 0.69 1.08
CA ASN A 426 -15.48 -0.46 1.27
C ASN A 426 -15.84 -1.22 2.54
N LEU A 427 -15.58 -2.53 2.55
CA LEU A 427 -15.52 -3.35 3.74
C LEU A 427 -14.07 -3.60 4.12
N VAL A 428 -13.68 -3.20 5.34
CA VAL A 428 -12.38 -3.53 5.95
C VAL A 428 -12.64 -4.37 7.19
N GLU A 429 -12.27 -5.64 7.15
CA GLU A 429 -12.56 -6.59 8.21
C GLU A 429 -11.32 -7.37 8.65
N GLY A 430 -11.08 -7.42 9.95
CA GLY A 430 -10.00 -8.24 10.50
C GLY A 430 -8.60 -7.74 10.15
N SER A 431 -8.38 -6.41 10.20
CA SER A 431 -7.04 -5.81 10.15
C SER A 431 -6.39 -5.89 11.53
N THR A 432 -5.18 -6.42 11.62
CA THR A 432 -4.54 -6.65 12.92
C THR A 432 -4.11 -5.36 13.62
N ILE A 433 -3.76 -4.29 12.88
CA ILE A 433 -3.29 -3.02 13.46
C ILE A 433 -4.37 -1.93 13.39
N ALA A 434 -4.94 -1.64 12.24
CA ALA A 434 -6.00 -0.64 12.10
C ALA A 434 -6.76 -0.78 10.78
N GLY A 435 -7.99 -0.32 10.73
CA GLY A 435 -8.77 -0.24 9.49
C GLY A 435 -8.24 0.84 8.55
N LEU A 436 -7.87 2.01 9.12
CA LEU A 436 -7.26 3.12 8.38
C LEU A 436 -6.28 3.88 9.27
N ILE A 437 -5.14 4.23 8.70
CA ILE A 437 -4.21 5.22 9.26
C ILE A 437 -3.81 6.22 8.17
N ALA A 438 -3.99 7.51 8.42
CA ALA A 438 -3.34 8.57 7.68
C ALA A 438 -2.25 9.17 8.56
N THR A 439 -0.98 8.99 8.17
CA THR A 439 0.16 9.43 8.97
C THR A 439 1.44 9.51 8.14
N PRO A 440 2.24 10.57 8.26
CA PRO A 440 3.60 10.58 7.73
C PRO A 440 4.48 9.58 8.49
N GLN A 441 5.43 8.93 7.80
CA GLN A 441 6.34 7.97 8.41
C GLN A 441 7.79 8.30 8.06
N PHE A 442 8.44 9.14 8.86
CA PHE A 442 9.83 9.55 8.65
C PHE A 442 10.81 8.39 8.65
N GLY A 443 10.60 7.41 9.52
CA GLY A 443 11.45 6.21 9.61
C GLY A 443 11.46 5.36 8.34
N TRP A 444 10.33 5.27 7.65
CA TRP A 444 10.19 4.56 6.38
C TRP A 444 10.45 5.44 5.15
N ASN A 445 10.72 6.74 5.38
CA ASN A 445 10.86 7.75 4.32
C ASN A 445 9.62 7.91 3.45
N GLU A 446 8.44 7.71 4.01
CA GLU A 446 7.16 7.80 3.31
C GLU A 446 6.41 9.08 3.68
N SER A 447 6.16 9.89 2.69
CA SER A 447 5.48 11.20 2.81
C SER A 447 4.08 11.13 2.21
N CYS A 448 3.17 11.98 2.55
CA CYS A 448 3.20 13.14 3.42
C CYS A 448 1.98 13.19 4.35
N TYR A 449 1.65 14.34 4.92
CA TYR A 449 0.32 14.59 5.49
C TYR A 449 -0.75 14.57 4.41
N SER A 450 -1.97 14.16 4.76
CA SER A 450 -3.11 14.10 3.84
C SER A 450 -4.00 15.32 3.98
N ARG A 451 -4.50 15.82 2.85
CA ARG A 451 -5.47 16.93 2.80
C ARG A 451 -6.60 16.62 1.83
N ASN A 452 -7.76 17.22 2.04
CA ASN A 452 -8.93 17.10 1.18
C ASN A 452 -9.37 15.63 1.00
N LEU A 453 -9.41 14.85 2.08
CA LEU A 453 -9.89 13.47 2.04
C LEU A 453 -11.39 13.40 2.29
N THR A 454 -12.06 12.55 1.55
CA THR A 454 -13.42 12.10 1.86
C THR A 454 -13.41 10.59 2.12
N ILE A 455 -13.80 10.22 3.34
CA ILE A 455 -13.88 8.82 3.81
C ILE A 455 -15.33 8.59 4.19
N ARG A 456 -16.09 7.87 3.32
CA ARG A 456 -17.54 7.77 3.50
C ARG A 456 -18.11 6.40 3.24
N ASN A 457 -19.15 6.05 3.99
CA ASN A 457 -19.95 4.84 3.79
C ASN A 457 -19.12 3.54 3.83
N ASN A 458 -17.98 3.54 4.53
CA ASN A 458 -17.18 2.34 4.71
C ASN A 458 -17.61 1.58 5.96
N ILE A 459 -17.35 0.28 5.98
CA ILE A 459 -17.52 -0.58 7.15
C ILE A 459 -16.13 -1.00 7.64
N PHE A 460 -15.78 -0.61 8.85
CA PHE A 460 -14.58 -1.05 9.57
C PHE A 460 -15.02 -2.02 10.67
N ARG A 461 -14.75 -3.32 10.49
CA ARG A 461 -15.23 -4.38 11.38
C ARG A 461 -14.07 -5.18 11.96
N ASN A 462 -14.08 -5.42 13.27
CA ASN A 462 -13.07 -6.24 13.95
C ASN A 462 -11.64 -5.82 13.60
N THR A 463 -11.33 -4.53 13.59
CA THR A 463 -9.96 -4.04 13.31
C THR A 463 -9.20 -3.76 14.59
N ALA A 464 -7.86 -3.65 14.51
CA ALA A 464 -6.96 -3.40 15.64
C ALA A 464 -7.04 -4.46 16.75
N TYR A 465 -7.03 -5.73 16.40
CA TYR A 465 -7.22 -6.82 17.38
C TYR A 465 -5.97 -7.66 17.66
N SER A 466 -4.88 -7.50 16.90
CA SER A 466 -3.72 -8.39 17.01
C SER A 466 -2.38 -7.64 16.86
N THR A 467 -1.27 -8.38 16.71
CA THR A 467 0.11 -7.89 16.52
C THR A 467 0.57 -6.86 17.56
N GLY A 468 0.22 -7.08 18.82
CA GLY A 468 0.61 -6.21 19.94
C GLY A 468 -0.17 -4.89 20.03
N VAL A 469 -1.09 -4.59 19.11
CA VAL A 469 -1.87 -3.32 19.17
C VAL A 469 -2.88 -3.27 20.30
N THR A 470 -3.25 -4.40 20.87
CA THR A 470 -4.04 -4.46 22.10
C THR A 470 -3.21 -4.29 23.37
N LYS A 471 -1.87 -4.29 23.25
CA LYS A 471 -0.93 -4.16 24.37
C LYS A 471 -0.84 -2.70 24.85
N PRO A 472 -0.53 -2.45 26.13
CA PRO A 472 -0.47 -1.11 26.69
C PRO A 472 0.54 -0.17 26.01
N ASP A 473 1.62 -0.69 25.44
CA ASP A 473 2.69 0.04 24.79
C ASP A 473 2.45 0.33 23.28
N SER A 474 1.26 0.02 22.77
CA SER A 474 0.94 0.23 21.35
C SER A 474 1.09 1.71 20.95
N TYR A 475 1.77 1.95 19.83
CA TYR A 475 1.91 3.28 19.21
C TYR A 475 0.69 3.69 18.36
N VAL A 476 -0.26 2.77 18.14
CA VAL A 476 -1.49 3.01 17.38
C VAL A 476 -2.68 2.93 18.31
N PRO A 477 -3.14 4.05 18.89
CA PRO A 477 -4.21 4.03 19.89
C PRO A 477 -5.59 3.77 19.27
N GLY A 478 -5.89 4.30 18.08
CA GLY A 478 -7.20 4.17 17.43
C GLY A 478 -7.25 3.07 16.39
N ALA A 479 -8.38 2.35 16.33
CA ALA A 479 -8.66 1.40 15.24
C ALA A 479 -8.79 2.11 13.88
N PHE A 480 -9.14 3.39 13.91
CA PHE A 480 -9.10 4.36 12.82
C PHE A 480 -8.32 5.59 13.32
N SER A 481 -7.28 6.01 12.59
CA SER A 481 -6.42 7.10 13.06
C SER A 481 -6.03 8.06 11.93
N ILE A 482 -6.15 9.36 12.18
CA ILE A 482 -5.51 10.43 11.40
C ILE A 482 -4.58 11.13 12.35
N LYS A 483 -3.27 10.92 12.20
CA LYS A 483 -2.32 11.31 13.24
C LYS A 483 -0.93 11.69 12.70
N SER A 484 -0.14 12.25 13.59
CA SER A 484 1.29 12.46 13.40
C SER A 484 2.00 12.28 14.75
N ASP A 485 3.31 12.08 14.70
CA ASP A 485 4.13 12.09 15.90
C ASP A 485 4.64 13.51 16.26
N ALA A 486 4.17 14.56 15.54
CA ALA A 486 4.51 15.95 15.83
C ALA A 486 3.90 16.39 17.18
N PRO A 487 4.69 17.00 18.09
CA PRO A 487 4.22 17.34 19.43
C PRO A 487 3.21 18.51 19.46
N SER A 488 3.16 19.31 18.39
CA SER A 488 2.28 20.47 18.27
C SER A 488 2.17 20.94 16.83
N LYS A 489 1.28 21.90 16.55
CA LYS A 489 1.22 22.55 15.24
C LYS A 489 2.53 23.30 14.95
N GLY A 490 2.92 23.31 13.67
CA GLY A 490 4.03 24.13 13.19
C GLY A 490 3.61 25.57 12.86
N PRO A 491 4.55 26.41 12.43
CA PRO A 491 4.28 27.80 12.05
C PRO A 491 3.24 27.94 10.92
N ALA A 492 3.15 26.97 10.02
CA ALA A 492 2.15 26.91 8.96
C ALA A 492 0.87 26.16 9.35
N GLY A 493 0.70 25.83 10.64
CA GLY A 493 -0.45 25.14 11.20
C GLY A 493 -0.31 23.61 11.23
N TYR A 494 -1.44 22.91 11.26
CA TYR A 494 -1.47 21.45 11.29
C TYR A 494 -1.21 20.82 9.90
N GLY A 495 -0.70 19.60 9.88
CA GLY A 495 -0.36 18.89 8.66
C GLY A 495 -1.57 18.34 7.91
N HIS A 496 -2.42 17.57 8.61
CA HIS A 496 -3.68 17.05 8.07
C HIS A 496 -4.76 18.12 8.05
N ARG A 497 -5.45 18.29 6.92
CA ARG A 497 -6.47 19.34 6.78
C ARG A 497 -7.61 18.95 5.88
N ASN A 498 -8.79 19.52 6.14
CA ASN A 498 -9.99 19.41 5.32
C ASN A 498 -10.34 17.94 5.04
N ILE A 499 -10.66 17.20 6.10
CA ILE A 499 -11.00 15.77 6.01
C ILE A 499 -12.43 15.54 6.47
N ARG A 500 -13.18 14.78 5.69
CA ARG A 500 -14.58 14.44 5.94
C ARG A 500 -14.72 12.94 6.19
N ILE A 501 -15.22 12.58 7.36
CA ILE A 501 -15.46 11.20 7.81
C ILE A 501 -16.97 11.06 7.96
N ILE A 502 -17.66 10.51 6.94
CA ILE A 502 -19.12 10.63 6.82
C ILE A 502 -19.78 9.27 6.64
N GLY A 503 -20.80 8.97 7.45
CA GLY A 503 -21.67 7.79 7.27
C GLY A 503 -20.94 6.45 7.36
N ASN A 504 -19.74 6.38 7.96
CA ASN A 504 -19.04 5.12 8.12
C ASN A 504 -19.61 4.32 9.29
N THR A 505 -19.45 3.00 9.22
CA THR A 505 -19.80 2.07 10.30
C THR A 505 -18.53 1.50 10.92
N PHE A 506 -18.37 1.67 12.23
CA PHE A 506 -17.31 1.06 13.05
C PHE A 506 -17.97 -0.04 13.89
N GLU A 507 -17.63 -1.30 13.61
CA GLU A 507 -18.33 -2.43 14.21
C GLU A 507 -17.37 -3.35 14.97
N ASN A 508 -17.76 -3.70 16.22
CA ASN A 508 -16.99 -4.57 17.11
C ASN A 508 -15.56 -4.09 17.32
N GLN A 509 -15.38 -2.82 17.66
CA GLN A 509 -14.06 -2.25 17.94
C GLN A 509 -13.83 -2.16 19.45
N ASP A 510 -12.86 -2.88 19.97
CA ASP A 510 -12.44 -2.73 21.36
C ASP A 510 -11.35 -1.67 21.49
N GLY A 511 -11.37 -0.94 22.62
CA GLY A 511 -10.52 0.22 22.85
C GLY A 511 -10.90 1.40 21.96
N MET A 512 -10.03 2.39 21.87
CA MET A 512 -10.29 3.61 21.11
C MET A 512 -10.64 3.31 19.65
N ASN A 513 -11.81 3.75 19.20
CA ASN A 513 -12.28 3.53 17.83
C ASN A 513 -11.66 4.56 16.88
N MET A 514 -11.62 5.84 17.26
CA MET A 514 -11.09 6.90 16.41
C MET A 514 -10.06 7.76 17.15
N HIS A 515 -8.93 8.03 16.51
CA HIS A 515 -7.89 8.94 17.00
C HIS A 515 -7.61 10.02 15.96
N LEU A 516 -7.74 11.29 16.38
CA LEU A 516 -7.44 12.46 15.56
C LEU A 516 -6.36 13.30 16.25
N ASP A 517 -5.21 13.44 15.60
CA ASP A 517 -4.08 14.19 16.12
C ASP A 517 -3.35 14.91 14.97
N ASN A 518 -2.91 16.13 15.22
CA ASN A 518 -2.29 17.02 14.23
C ASN A 518 -3.20 17.32 13.03
N VAL A 519 -4.46 17.71 13.33
CA VAL A 519 -5.55 17.86 12.37
C VAL A 519 -6.19 19.25 12.42
N GLN A 520 -6.73 19.70 11.28
CA GLN A 520 -7.44 20.96 11.14
C GLN A 520 -8.56 20.84 10.12
N ASP A 521 -9.72 21.47 10.37
CA ASP A 521 -10.88 21.46 9.47
C ASP A 521 -11.42 20.03 9.25
N ILE A 522 -11.87 19.36 10.31
CA ILE A 522 -12.35 17.97 10.25
C ILE A 522 -13.87 17.94 10.49
N LEU A 523 -14.58 17.20 9.63
CA LEU A 523 -16.00 16.90 9.81
C LEU A 523 -16.19 15.40 10.07
N ILE A 524 -16.82 15.06 11.21
CA ILE A 524 -17.20 13.71 11.60
C ILE A 524 -18.74 13.67 11.68
N GLU A 525 -19.40 13.07 10.65
CA GLU A 525 -20.84 13.21 10.48
C GLU A 525 -21.52 11.89 10.17
N GLY A 526 -22.63 11.61 10.86
CA GLY A 526 -23.52 10.50 10.55
C GLY A 526 -22.88 9.11 10.69
N ASN A 527 -21.75 8.98 11.42
CA ASN A 527 -21.09 7.70 11.61
C ASN A 527 -21.80 6.86 12.68
N ARG A 528 -21.73 5.54 12.52
CA ARG A 528 -22.30 4.57 13.45
C ARG A 528 -21.18 3.76 14.12
N PHE A 529 -21.22 3.68 15.44
CA PHE A 529 -20.34 2.87 16.27
C PHE A 529 -21.16 1.74 16.87
N ILE A 530 -21.07 0.54 16.30
CA ILE A 530 -21.92 -0.60 16.64
C ILE A 530 -21.14 -1.57 17.51
N ARG A 531 -21.65 -1.87 18.70
CA ARG A 531 -21.05 -2.77 19.68
C ARG A 531 -19.58 -2.45 19.99
N PRO A 532 -19.21 -1.16 20.23
CA PRO A 532 -17.86 -0.82 20.63
C PRO A 532 -17.59 -1.28 22.08
N HIS A 533 -16.30 -1.49 22.42
CA HIS A 533 -15.83 -1.74 23.80
C HIS A 533 -16.51 -2.92 24.52
N ARG A 534 -16.69 -4.04 23.80
CA ARG A 534 -17.25 -5.26 24.38
C ARG A 534 -16.27 -5.98 25.28
N ASN A 535 -14.98 -5.90 24.96
CA ASN A 535 -13.89 -6.54 25.69
C ASN A 535 -12.90 -5.49 26.23
N PRO A 536 -12.14 -5.82 27.32
CA PRO A 536 -11.11 -4.91 27.82
C PRO A 536 -10.00 -4.72 26.78
N CYS A 537 -9.47 -3.51 26.74
CA CYS A 537 -8.37 -3.18 25.84
C CYS A 537 -7.46 -2.13 26.52
N ASP A 538 -6.15 -2.39 26.50
CA ASP A 538 -5.14 -1.47 27.06
C ASP A 538 -4.33 -0.74 25.99
N ARG A 539 -4.77 -0.79 24.74
CA ARG A 539 -4.07 -0.21 23.60
C ARG A 539 -3.65 1.25 23.83
N GLY A 540 -2.33 1.46 23.87
CA GLY A 540 -1.73 2.77 24.04
C GLY A 540 -1.74 3.33 25.47
N ARG A 541 -2.27 2.63 26.48
CA ARG A 541 -2.37 3.12 27.86
C ARG A 541 -1.02 3.51 28.45
N ALA A 542 0.03 2.72 28.22
CA ALA A 542 1.37 3.03 28.71
C ALA A 542 2.01 4.25 28.02
N ARG A 543 1.41 4.71 26.93
CA ARG A 543 1.81 5.95 26.21
C ARG A 543 0.93 7.16 26.55
N GLY A 544 0.06 7.02 27.55
CA GLY A 544 -0.80 8.12 28.01
C GLY A 544 -2.14 8.24 27.25
N TYR A 545 -2.48 7.30 26.38
CA TYR A 545 -3.79 7.26 25.75
C TYR A 545 -4.84 6.61 26.65
N ASN A 546 -6.08 7.02 26.51
CA ASN A 546 -7.21 6.42 27.22
C ASN A 546 -7.97 5.46 26.30
N PRO A 547 -7.72 4.13 26.38
CA PRO A 547 -8.43 3.16 25.55
C PRO A 547 -9.92 2.99 25.90
N ASP A 548 -10.39 3.54 27.04
CA ASP A 548 -11.78 3.47 27.46
C ASP A 548 -12.64 4.59 26.82
N ALA A 549 -12.01 5.50 26.06
CA ALA A 549 -12.68 6.52 25.25
C ALA A 549 -12.96 6.00 23.83
N LEU A 550 -14.16 6.32 23.29
CA LEU A 550 -14.53 5.97 21.92
C LEU A 550 -13.71 6.74 20.89
N ILE A 551 -13.65 8.07 21.08
CA ILE A 551 -12.92 9.00 20.21
C ILE A 551 -11.97 9.83 21.06
N PHE A 552 -10.74 10.01 20.59
CA PHE A 552 -9.76 10.93 21.17
C PHE A 552 -9.31 11.95 20.13
N VAL A 553 -9.31 13.22 20.52
CA VAL A 553 -8.88 14.37 19.70
C VAL A 553 -7.81 15.14 20.45
N ASP A 554 -6.63 15.27 19.88
CA ASP A 554 -5.55 16.11 20.42
C ASP A 554 -4.85 16.89 19.29
N ASN A 555 -4.10 17.93 19.61
CA ASN A 555 -3.44 18.77 18.61
C ASN A 555 -4.37 19.07 17.42
N ALA A 556 -5.52 19.65 17.67
CA ALA A 556 -6.58 19.79 16.69
C ALA A 556 -7.23 21.19 16.72
N GLU A 557 -7.72 21.63 15.56
CA GLU A 557 -8.38 22.91 15.41
C GLU A 557 -9.54 22.81 14.42
N ARG A 558 -10.71 23.35 14.76
CA ARG A 558 -11.95 23.33 13.97
C ARG A 558 -12.37 21.89 13.62
N VAL A 559 -12.73 21.12 14.63
CA VAL A 559 -13.29 19.76 14.50
C VAL A 559 -14.78 19.80 14.82
N THR A 560 -15.59 19.30 13.91
CA THR A 560 -17.06 19.28 14.05
C THR A 560 -17.57 17.85 14.13
N PHE A 561 -18.33 17.54 15.16
CA PHE A 561 -19.11 16.31 15.31
C PHE A 561 -20.57 16.59 15.07
N ARG A 562 -21.24 15.75 14.24
CA ARG A 562 -22.67 15.89 13.94
C ARG A 562 -23.31 14.53 13.69
N ASP A 563 -24.45 14.26 14.32
CA ASP A 563 -25.32 13.11 14.05
C ASP A 563 -24.64 11.73 14.17
N ASN A 564 -23.55 11.60 14.93
CA ASN A 564 -22.90 10.30 15.13
C ASN A 564 -23.64 9.50 16.21
N ARG A 565 -23.75 8.18 16.04
CA ARG A 565 -24.53 7.29 16.89
C ARG A 565 -23.71 6.13 17.42
N VAL A 566 -23.92 5.81 18.70
CA VAL A 566 -23.33 4.65 19.37
C VAL A 566 -24.45 3.66 19.69
N GLU A 567 -24.34 2.44 19.19
CA GLU A 567 -25.36 1.40 19.29
C GLU A 567 -24.83 0.21 20.09
N ALA A 568 -25.60 -0.27 21.07
CA ALA A 568 -25.28 -1.41 21.93
C ALA A 568 -23.82 -1.42 22.46
N PRO A 569 -23.36 -0.35 23.12
CA PRO A 569 -21.99 -0.26 23.64
C PRO A 569 -21.73 -1.32 24.71
N GLY A 570 -20.48 -1.82 24.77
CA GLY A 570 -20.06 -2.73 25.81
C GLY A 570 -19.70 -2.02 27.14
N PRO A 571 -19.43 -2.79 28.21
CA PRO A 571 -19.24 -2.27 29.56
C PRO A 571 -17.92 -1.49 29.73
N TYR A 572 -17.00 -1.61 28.79
CA TYR A 572 -15.68 -0.96 28.84
C TYR A 572 -15.69 0.43 28.19
N LEU A 573 -16.78 0.87 27.57
CA LEU A 573 -16.93 2.25 27.11
C LEU A 573 -17.21 3.17 28.31
N LYS A 574 -16.29 4.08 28.62
CA LYS A 574 -16.42 5.02 29.75
C LYS A 574 -16.59 6.47 29.30
N LYS A 575 -16.18 6.80 28.08
CA LYS A 575 -16.22 8.17 27.57
C LYS A 575 -16.47 8.17 26.05
N LEU A 576 -17.41 9.00 25.57
CA LEU A 576 -17.68 9.10 24.14
C LEU A 576 -16.60 9.90 23.40
N LEU A 577 -16.20 11.02 23.99
CA LEU A 577 -15.19 11.91 23.41
C LEU A 577 -14.21 12.36 24.48
N GLU A 578 -12.93 12.17 24.24
CA GLU A 578 -11.86 12.75 25.02
C GLU A 578 -11.13 13.81 24.20
N ILE A 579 -10.99 15.00 24.80
CA ILE A 579 -10.36 16.14 24.18
C ILE A 579 -9.05 16.42 24.91
N GLY A 580 -7.94 16.38 24.17
CA GLY A 580 -6.60 16.67 24.66
C GLY A 580 -6.34 18.17 24.87
N LYS A 581 -5.13 18.48 25.31
CA LYS A 581 -4.77 19.83 25.78
C LYS A 581 -4.61 20.87 24.67
N ASN A 582 -4.16 20.46 23.49
CA ASN A 582 -3.80 21.35 22.39
C ASN A 582 -4.92 21.42 21.35
N THR A 583 -6.15 21.65 21.79
CA THR A 583 -7.32 21.70 20.90
C THR A 583 -8.02 23.05 20.95
N ALA A 584 -8.58 23.47 19.81
CA ALA A 584 -9.40 24.67 19.71
C ALA A 584 -10.59 24.42 18.77
N ASP A 585 -11.70 25.14 19.00
CA ASP A 585 -12.88 25.15 18.13
C ASP A 585 -13.46 23.75 17.87
N ILE A 586 -13.73 22.99 18.93
CA ILE A 586 -14.40 21.69 18.88
C ILE A 586 -15.91 21.89 19.00
N THR A 587 -16.63 21.65 17.91
CA THR A 587 -18.09 21.80 17.83
C THR A 587 -18.80 20.45 17.92
N GLY A 588 -19.96 20.39 18.59
CA GLY A 588 -20.76 19.15 18.74
C GLY A 588 -20.16 18.16 19.74
N ALA A 589 -19.29 18.61 20.65
CA ALA A 589 -18.68 17.74 21.66
C ALA A 589 -19.69 17.14 22.65
N GLY A 590 -20.83 17.82 22.89
CA GLY A 590 -21.87 17.39 23.82
C GLY A 590 -23.06 16.66 23.18
N ASP A 591 -23.37 16.94 21.92
CA ASP A 591 -24.61 16.49 21.24
C ASP A 591 -24.36 15.85 19.87
N GLY A 592 -23.20 16.02 19.28
CA GLY A 592 -22.83 15.45 17.98
C GLY A 592 -22.49 13.95 18.01
N ILE A 593 -22.48 13.31 19.21
CA ILE A 593 -22.26 11.88 19.43
C ILE A 593 -23.24 11.41 20.50
N VAL A 594 -24.19 10.57 20.14
CA VAL A 594 -25.25 10.11 21.06
C VAL A 594 -25.31 8.59 21.16
N ILE A 595 -25.61 8.08 22.36
CA ILE A 595 -25.92 6.67 22.57
C ILE A 595 -27.38 6.47 22.19
N GLN A 596 -27.61 5.62 21.21
CA GLN A 596 -28.96 5.23 20.81
C GLN A 596 -29.49 4.21 21.84
N LYS A 597 -30.57 4.57 22.54
CA LYS A 597 -31.29 3.62 23.41
C LYS A 597 -31.92 2.54 22.54
N GLU A 598 -31.78 1.29 22.93
CA GLU A 598 -32.55 0.21 22.34
C GLU A 598 -34.05 0.51 22.56
N ARG A 599 -34.85 0.46 21.49
CA ARG A 599 -36.31 0.61 21.54
C ARG A 599 -36.95 -0.67 22.03
#